data_13df0d572c914aad0a09266f970b7f63
#
_entry.id   13df0d572c914aad0a09266f970b7f63
#
_cell.length_a   1.000
_cell.length_b   1.000
_cell.length_c   1.000
_cell.angle_alpha   90.00
_cell.angle_beta   90.00
_cell.angle_gamma   90.00
#
_symmetry.space_group_name_H-M   'P 1'
#
loop_
_entity.id
_entity.type
_entity.pdbx_description
1 polymer ?
#
loop_
_entity_poly.entity_id
_entity_poly.type
_entity_poly.pdbx_seq_one_letter_code
_entity_poly.pdbx_strand_id
1 'polypeptide(L)'
;SAASVEQYVSSVEKITATYAQDIRGFLRSLDPKLSQFSPEQKVKYCDINNQYIQNLSDAIEKNRAHLPVPYATMTKQDVIKQVSESKEMLMLKKYNIQCEFK
;
A
#
# COMPACT_ATOMS: atom_id res chain seq x y z
N SER A 1 -0.62 24.11 1.58
CA SER A 1 0.62 24.29 0.83
C SER A 1 0.42 23.99 -0.65
N ALA A 2 1.20 24.63 -1.50
CA ALA A 2 1.14 24.42 -2.94
C ALA A 2 1.59 23.01 -3.30
N ALA A 3 0.90 22.38 -4.26
CA ALA A 3 1.33 21.09 -4.81
C ALA A 3 2.68 21.26 -5.53
N SER A 4 3.58 20.30 -5.37
CA SER A 4 4.93 20.32 -5.94
C SER A 4 5.55 18.95 -5.92
N VAL A 5 6.72 18.81 -6.56
CA VAL A 5 7.50 17.57 -6.50
C VAL A 5 7.95 17.30 -5.06
N GLU A 6 8.41 18.33 -4.34
CA GLU A 6 8.85 18.19 -2.95
C GLU A 6 7.68 17.79 -2.05
N GLN A 7 6.50 18.34 -2.29
CA GLN A 7 5.29 18.00 -1.55
C GLN A 7 4.92 16.53 -1.78
N TYR A 8 5.03 16.07 -3.01
CA TYR A 8 4.80 14.68 -3.36
C TYR A 8 5.78 13.74 -2.63
N VAL A 9 7.08 14.04 -2.70
CA VAL A 9 8.11 13.23 -2.03
C VAL A 9 7.85 13.17 -0.53
N SER A 10 7.57 14.30 0.10
CA SER A 10 7.25 14.36 1.53
C SER A 10 6.03 13.51 1.87
N SER A 11 4.98 13.57 1.04
CA SER A 11 3.77 12.76 1.24
C SER A 11 4.07 11.27 1.13
N VAL A 12 4.85 10.87 0.12
CA VAL A 12 5.22 9.46 -0.08
C VAL A 12 6.04 8.93 1.10
N GLU A 13 6.97 9.73 1.63
CA GLU A 13 7.75 9.34 2.80
C GLU A 13 6.86 9.06 4.02
N LYS A 14 5.88 9.92 4.27
CA LYS A 14 4.92 9.74 5.37
C LYS A 14 4.03 8.52 5.14
N ILE A 15 3.53 8.35 3.93
CA ILE A 15 2.68 7.23 3.56
C ILE A 15 3.43 5.91 3.75
N THR A 16 4.67 5.85 3.30
CA THR A 16 5.52 4.65 3.43
C THR A 16 5.83 4.35 4.89
N ALA A 17 6.11 5.38 5.70
CA ALA A 17 6.35 5.21 7.13
C ALA A 17 5.12 4.68 7.86
N THR A 18 3.95 5.22 7.56
CA THR A 18 2.68 4.75 8.14
C THR A 18 2.41 3.30 7.75
N TYR A 19 2.57 2.97 6.48
CA TYR A 19 2.40 1.61 5.99
C TYR A 19 3.33 0.64 6.73
N ALA A 20 4.60 0.99 6.87
CA ALA A 20 5.57 0.16 7.59
C ALA A 20 5.19 -0.04 9.05
N GLN A 21 4.70 1.00 9.73
CA GLN A 21 4.22 0.90 11.11
C GLN A 21 3.01 -0.02 11.21
N ASP A 22 2.05 0.14 10.30
CA ASP A 22 0.82 -0.67 10.30
C ASP A 22 1.14 -2.14 10.07
N ILE A 23 2.03 -2.44 9.14
CA ILE A 23 2.47 -3.82 8.87
C ILE A 23 3.18 -4.40 10.10
N ARG A 24 4.09 -3.64 10.73
CA ARG A 24 4.78 -4.12 11.95
C ARG A 24 3.80 -4.38 13.09
N GLY A 25 2.85 -3.47 13.30
CA GLY A 25 1.82 -3.65 14.32
C GLY A 25 0.98 -4.89 14.07
N PHE A 26 0.60 -5.11 12.82
CA PHE A 26 -0.15 -6.29 12.41
C PHE A 26 0.66 -7.57 12.69
N LEU A 27 1.93 -7.62 12.26
CA LEU A 27 2.77 -8.80 12.46
C LEU A 27 2.98 -9.12 13.94
N ARG A 28 3.13 -8.09 14.78
CA ARG A 28 3.26 -8.28 16.24
C ARG A 28 1.98 -8.83 16.86
N SER A 29 0.83 -8.61 16.26
CA SER A 29 -0.45 -9.10 16.77
C SER A 29 -0.68 -10.58 16.46
N LEU A 30 0.12 -11.19 15.58
CA LEU A 30 -0.03 -12.57 15.19
C LEU A 30 0.57 -13.51 16.23
N ASP A 31 -0.10 -14.64 16.46
CA ASP A 31 0.46 -15.72 17.24
C ASP A 31 1.52 -16.43 16.37
N PRO A 32 2.81 -16.44 16.80
CA PRO A 32 3.86 -17.06 16.00
C PRO A 32 3.69 -18.57 15.79
N LYS A 33 2.79 -19.20 16.55
CA LYS A 33 2.50 -20.64 16.41
C LYS A 33 1.49 -20.93 15.29
N LEU A 34 0.78 -19.91 14.80
CA LEU A 34 -0.21 -20.09 13.74
C LEU A 34 0.47 -20.13 12.38
N SER A 35 0.03 -21.04 11.53
CA SER A 35 0.58 -21.22 10.20
C SER A 35 -0.18 -20.45 9.12
N GLN A 36 -1.29 -19.82 9.48
CA GLN A 36 -2.12 -19.08 8.53
C GLN A 36 -2.91 -18.00 9.25
N PHE A 37 -3.40 -17.04 8.49
CA PHE A 37 -4.25 -15.96 9.03
C PHE A 37 -5.68 -16.45 9.22
N SER A 38 -6.32 -15.94 10.28
CA SER A 38 -7.77 -16.04 10.41
C SER A 38 -8.46 -15.16 9.35
N PRO A 39 -9.77 -15.34 9.12
CA PRO A 39 -10.52 -14.44 8.22
C PRO A 39 -10.39 -12.97 8.63
N GLU A 40 -10.45 -12.66 9.93
CA GLU A 40 -10.31 -11.30 10.45
C GLU A 40 -8.92 -10.74 10.18
N GLN A 41 -7.89 -11.58 10.33
CA GLN A 41 -6.51 -11.18 10.06
C GLN A 41 -6.29 -10.91 8.57
N LYS A 42 -6.91 -11.71 7.69
CA LYS A 42 -6.85 -11.46 6.24
C LYS A 42 -7.46 -10.11 5.89
N VAL A 43 -8.63 -9.80 6.45
CA VAL A 43 -9.29 -8.51 6.25
C VAL A 43 -8.39 -7.37 6.72
N LYS A 44 -7.84 -7.49 7.92
CA LYS A 44 -6.96 -6.48 8.50
C LYS A 44 -5.74 -6.22 7.61
N TYR A 45 -5.09 -7.28 7.17
CA TYR A 45 -3.92 -7.17 6.30
C TYR A 45 -4.28 -6.48 4.97
N CYS A 46 -5.38 -6.90 4.35
CA CYS A 46 -5.83 -6.30 3.09
C CYS A 46 -6.24 -4.85 3.27
N ASP A 47 -6.84 -4.48 4.40
CA ASP A 47 -7.21 -3.09 4.70
C ASP A 47 -5.98 -2.19 4.82
N ILE A 48 -4.91 -2.68 5.45
CA ILE A 48 -3.65 -1.94 5.54
C ILE A 48 -3.11 -1.64 4.13
N ASN A 49 -3.14 -2.63 3.25
CA ASN A 49 -2.69 -2.46 1.87
C ASN A 49 -3.61 -1.55 1.05
N ASN A 50 -4.92 -1.66 1.24
CA ASN A 50 -5.88 -0.77 0.59
C ASN A 50 -5.68 0.68 1.01
N GLN A 51 -5.41 0.93 2.28
CA GLN A 51 -5.15 2.27 2.78
C GLN A 51 -3.86 2.85 2.17
N TYR A 52 -2.83 2.03 2.07
CA TYR A 52 -1.58 2.42 1.42
C TYR A 52 -1.80 2.81 -0.05
N ILE A 53 -2.53 1.97 -0.79
CA ILE A 53 -2.88 2.23 -2.20
C ILE A 53 -3.65 3.54 -2.32
N GLN A 54 -4.66 3.74 -1.47
CA GLN A 54 -5.49 4.95 -1.52
C GLN A 54 -4.65 6.20 -1.24
N ASN A 55 -3.79 6.13 -0.22
CA ASN A 55 -2.94 7.25 0.15
C ASN A 55 -1.95 7.62 -0.97
N LEU A 56 -1.33 6.62 -1.60
CA LEU A 56 -0.44 6.86 -2.75
C LEU A 56 -1.20 7.47 -3.93
N SER A 57 -2.38 6.94 -4.24
CA SER A 57 -3.20 7.44 -5.33
C SER A 57 -3.61 8.90 -5.10
N ASP A 58 -3.98 9.23 -3.87
CA ASP A 58 -4.36 10.60 -3.50
C ASP A 58 -3.16 11.55 -3.63
N ALA A 59 -1.97 11.11 -3.22
CA ALA A 59 -0.74 11.91 -3.33
C ALA A 59 -0.39 12.18 -4.80
N ILE A 60 -0.53 11.19 -5.66
CA ILE A 60 -0.32 11.35 -7.09
C ILE A 60 -1.31 12.35 -7.67
N GLU A 61 -2.60 12.18 -7.40
CA GLU A 61 -3.64 13.08 -7.90
C GLU A 61 -3.41 14.53 -7.47
N LYS A 62 -3.09 14.73 -6.21
CA LYS A 62 -2.87 16.07 -5.65
C LYS A 62 -1.70 16.79 -6.31
N ASN A 63 -0.68 16.05 -6.73
CA ASN A 63 0.57 16.62 -7.24
C ASN A 63 0.80 16.37 -8.73
N ARG A 64 -0.13 15.72 -9.41
CA ARG A 64 0.03 15.23 -10.79
C ARG A 64 0.58 16.28 -11.76
N ALA A 65 0.08 17.51 -11.67
CA ALA A 65 0.50 18.58 -12.57
C ALA A 65 1.99 18.94 -12.47
N HIS A 66 2.65 18.53 -11.39
CA HIS A 66 4.05 18.85 -11.11
C HIS A 66 4.98 17.64 -11.21
N LEU A 67 4.45 16.47 -11.55
CA LEU A 67 5.23 15.25 -11.57
C LEU A 67 5.81 14.98 -12.96
N PRO A 68 7.05 14.45 -13.02
CA PRO A 68 7.61 13.99 -14.29
C PRO A 68 6.99 12.65 -14.71
N VAL A 69 7.08 12.33 -16.00
CA VAL A 69 6.75 11.01 -16.52
C VAL A 69 7.76 10.00 -15.93
N PRO A 70 7.36 8.79 -15.49
CA PRO A 70 6.03 8.19 -15.65
C PRO A 70 5.03 8.53 -14.56
N TYR A 71 5.42 9.22 -13.49
CA TYR A 71 4.56 9.46 -12.34
C TYR A 71 3.31 10.29 -12.69
N ALA A 72 3.47 11.25 -13.61
CA ALA A 72 2.36 12.11 -14.04
C ALA A 72 1.22 11.33 -14.70
N THR A 73 1.49 10.14 -15.23
CA THR A 73 0.50 9.32 -15.92
C THR A 73 0.04 8.12 -15.12
N MET A 74 0.56 7.93 -13.89
CA MET A 74 0.15 6.81 -13.04
C MET A 74 -1.30 6.95 -12.60
N THR A 75 -2.03 5.86 -12.72
CA THR A 75 -3.41 5.74 -12.26
C THR A 75 -3.47 4.92 -10.98
N LYS A 76 -4.62 4.93 -10.29
CA LYS A 76 -4.84 4.06 -9.14
C LYS A 76 -4.67 2.59 -9.52
N GLN A 77 -5.11 2.21 -10.73
CA GLN A 77 -4.95 0.83 -11.21
C GLN A 77 -3.48 0.44 -11.36
N ASP A 78 -2.63 1.38 -11.75
CA ASP A 78 -1.18 1.14 -11.80
C ASP A 78 -0.61 0.89 -10.40
N VAL A 79 -1.05 1.66 -9.41
CA VAL A 79 -0.64 1.48 -8.01
C VAL A 79 -1.11 0.12 -7.50
N ILE A 80 -2.36 -0.26 -7.76
CA ILE A 80 -2.91 -1.56 -7.38
C ILE A 80 -2.06 -2.68 -7.98
N LYS A 81 -1.70 -2.56 -9.25
CA LYS A 81 -0.87 -3.56 -9.92
C LYS A 81 0.49 -3.71 -9.26
N GLN A 82 1.15 -2.60 -8.93
CA GLN A 82 2.45 -2.62 -8.26
C GLN A 82 2.38 -3.34 -6.90
N VAL A 83 1.36 -3.04 -6.10
CA VAL A 83 1.18 -3.68 -4.80
C VAL A 83 0.83 -5.16 -4.96
N SER A 84 -0.07 -5.49 -5.90
CA SER A 84 -0.49 -6.87 -6.14
C SER A 84 0.66 -7.76 -6.63
N GLU A 85 1.62 -7.18 -7.34
CA GLU A 85 2.77 -7.90 -7.89
C GLU A 85 4.00 -7.81 -6.98
N SER A 86 3.89 -7.23 -5.78
CA SER A 86 5.00 -7.18 -4.83
C SER A 86 5.39 -8.59 -4.39
N LYS A 87 6.65 -8.74 -3.97
CA LYS A 87 7.15 -10.05 -3.50
C LYS A 87 6.32 -10.58 -2.34
N GLU A 88 5.94 -9.71 -1.41
CA GLU A 88 5.14 -10.05 -0.25
C GLU A 88 3.77 -10.58 -0.64
N MET A 89 3.09 -9.89 -1.56
CA MET A 89 1.77 -10.31 -2.02
C MET A 89 1.82 -11.61 -2.81
N LEU A 90 2.84 -11.79 -3.66
CA LEU A 90 3.01 -13.04 -4.42
C LEU A 90 3.33 -14.21 -3.49
N MET A 91 4.12 -13.98 -2.43
CA MET A 91 4.42 -15.00 -1.43
C MET A 91 3.15 -15.39 -0.67
N LEU A 92 2.36 -14.42 -0.23
CA LEU A 92 1.14 -14.66 0.53
C LEU A 92 0.07 -15.37 -0.29
N LYS A 93 0.07 -15.19 -1.60
CA LYS A 93 -0.83 -15.91 -2.50
C LYS A 93 -0.67 -17.42 -2.38
N LYS A 94 0.55 -17.89 -2.15
CA LYS A 94 0.83 -19.33 -1.94
C LYS A 94 0.14 -19.90 -0.71
N TYR A 95 -0.18 -19.02 0.27
CA TYR A 95 -0.89 -19.38 1.50
C TYR A 95 -2.36 -19.07 1.42
N ASN A 96 -2.87 -18.89 0.20
CA ASN A 96 -4.27 -18.59 -0.07
C ASN A 96 -4.73 -17.24 0.51
N ILE A 97 -3.81 -16.28 0.59
CA ILE A 97 -4.11 -14.93 1.04
C ILE A 97 -4.08 -14.02 -0.20
N GLN A 98 -5.26 -13.59 -0.63
CA GLN A 98 -5.43 -12.68 -1.75
C GLN A 98 -6.29 -11.51 -1.30
N CYS A 99 -5.86 -10.31 -1.66
CA CYS A 99 -6.62 -9.10 -1.39
C CYS A 99 -7.31 -8.61 -2.66
N GLU A 100 -8.54 -8.16 -2.52
CA GLU A 100 -9.22 -7.44 -3.59
C GLU A 100 -9.03 -5.95 -3.32
N PHE A 101 -8.27 -5.29 -4.20
CA PHE A 101 -7.99 -3.86 -4.06
C PHE A 101 -8.97 -3.06 -4.92
N LYS A 102 -9.47 -2.00 -4.33
CA LYS A 102 -10.51 -1.17 -4.96
C LYS A 102 -9.97 0.17 -5.40
#